data_1006fe77ab7caf1864a70e131c5e59fc
#
_entry.id   1006fe77ab7caf1864a70e131c5e59fc
#
_cell.length_a   1.000
_cell.length_b   1.000
_cell.length_c   1.000
_cell.angle_alpha   90.00
_cell.angle_beta   90.00
_cell.angle_gamma   90.00
#
_symmetry.space_group_name_H-M   'P 1'
#
loop_
_entity.id
_entity.type
_entity.pdbx_description
1 polymer ?
#
loop_
_entity_poly.entity_id
_entity_poly.type
_entity_poly.pdbx_seq_one_letter_code
_entity_poly.pdbx_strand_id
1 'polypeptide(L)'
;MSALRVLYWVFNYMPQWEAVSKEIASLRTGLGAEIEGSLVSINDKEPGFSLRGRDKRIPLPYGVSLLPLVSSYAARFDVNHLFASAGERLLTPMLSRRNGILTIAKDTATLRGFERNRESLRRLRAIVVEGERDGEILRQIGVRNENIWLIRPGVPVAEYRAARGQFTILFASSPMNASDFLSRGIYLIIAAAATLPKVRFLLIWRKHHLAKLEGIVAESGVTNVEIQSGVVDDMAAVYDGVHAAILPGLEHRSFIPCPRSGLEALAHGKPLLLSPLIAIAPAVAQADAGVVFEPSVAGLKAAIIRLQVDYAAYQANTQRYISENFSPSTHLELHRQLYQTLR
;
A
#
# COMPACT_ATOMS: atom_id res chain seq x y z
N MET A 1 0.09 -4.11 35.00
CA MET A 1 0.80 -4.94 34.00
C MET A 1 1.80 -4.06 33.27
N SER A 2 3.04 -4.51 33.04
CA SER A 2 4.01 -3.75 32.26
C SER A 2 3.54 -3.59 30.81
N ALA A 3 3.87 -2.46 30.19
CA ALA A 3 3.59 -2.24 28.76
C ALA A 3 4.30 -3.32 27.92
N LEU A 4 3.66 -3.78 26.85
CA LEU A 4 4.24 -4.74 25.93
C LEU A 4 5.32 -4.06 25.08
N ARG A 5 6.53 -4.63 25.03
CA ARG A 5 7.64 -4.08 24.23
C ARG A 5 7.60 -4.63 22.83
N VAL A 6 7.31 -3.77 21.86
CA VAL A 6 7.21 -4.12 20.44
C VAL A 6 8.35 -3.47 19.66
N LEU A 7 9.10 -4.27 18.90
CA LEU A 7 10.12 -3.80 17.97
C LEU A 7 9.60 -3.89 16.55
N TYR A 8 9.38 -2.75 15.94
CA TYR A 8 8.98 -2.63 14.54
C TYR A 8 10.20 -2.69 13.62
N TRP A 9 10.09 -3.42 12.54
CA TRP A 9 11.14 -3.58 11.52
C TRP A 9 10.63 -3.15 10.16
N VAL A 10 11.36 -2.31 9.48
CA VAL A 10 11.00 -1.82 8.14
C VAL A 10 12.24 -1.53 7.29
N PHE A 11 12.06 -1.66 5.97
CA PHE A 11 13.03 -1.16 4.99
C PHE A 11 12.59 0.26 4.60
N ASN A 12 13.41 1.27 4.89
CA ASN A 12 13.15 2.70 4.69
C ASN A 12 11.98 3.22 5.54
N TYR A 13 12.27 3.98 6.56
CA TYR A 13 11.25 4.61 7.40
C TYR A 13 11.12 6.10 7.08
N MET A 14 10.05 6.44 6.35
CA MET A 14 9.73 7.81 5.90
C MET A 14 8.22 8.06 6.08
N PRO A 15 7.75 8.32 7.32
CA PRO A 15 6.32 8.41 7.63
C PRO A 15 5.61 9.60 6.96
N GLN A 16 6.34 10.57 6.43
CA GLN A 16 5.75 11.68 5.68
C GLN A 16 5.23 11.21 4.31
N TRP A 17 5.90 10.21 3.68
CA TRP A 17 5.66 9.87 2.28
C TRP A 17 5.33 8.39 2.03
N GLU A 18 5.78 7.51 2.90
CA GLU A 18 5.67 6.07 2.66
C GLU A 18 4.53 5.45 3.47
N ALA A 19 3.62 4.75 2.78
CA ALA A 19 2.42 4.19 3.38
C ALA A 19 2.68 3.25 4.56
N VAL A 20 3.66 2.34 4.42
CA VAL A 20 4.06 1.41 5.47
C VAL A 20 4.62 2.14 6.69
N SER A 21 5.39 3.19 6.45
CA SER A 21 5.95 4.03 7.52
C SER A 21 4.86 4.81 8.26
N LYS A 22 3.85 5.32 7.53
CA LYS A 22 2.65 5.94 8.12
C LYS A 22 1.89 4.95 9.00
N GLU A 23 1.75 3.71 8.56
CA GLU A 23 1.08 2.65 9.31
C GLU A 23 1.81 2.33 10.62
N ILE A 24 3.12 2.14 10.58
CA ILE A 24 3.95 1.94 11.79
C ILE A 24 3.82 3.14 12.74
N ALA A 25 3.87 4.37 12.23
CA ALA A 25 3.70 5.57 13.03
C ALA A 25 2.31 5.60 13.70
N SER A 26 1.25 5.25 12.96
CA SER A 26 -0.12 5.15 13.48
C SER A 26 -0.24 4.10 14.60
N LEU A 27 0.34 2.91 14.42
CA LEU A 27 0.36 1.86 15.45
C LEU A 27 1.08 2.32 16.72
N ARG A 28 2.26 2.94 16.58
CA ARG A 28 3.04 3.45 17.71
C ARG A 28 2.30 4.53 18.48
N THR A 29 1.61 5.43 17.80
CA THR A 29 0.86 6.52 18.41
C THR A 29 -0.47 6.01 18.99
N GLY A 30 -1.22 5.25 18.23
CA GLY A 30 -2.56 4.81 18.60
C GLY A 30 -2.59 3.76 19.71
N LEU A 31 -1.52 2.96 19.85
CA LEU A 31 -1.37 1.95 20.91
C LEU A 31 -0.38 2.36 22.00
N GLY A 32 0.13 3.60 21.98
CA GLY A 32 1.23 4.07 22.84
C GLY A 32 0.97 3.99 24.34
N ALA A 33 -0.29 3.90 24.78
CA ALA A 33 -0.62 3.68 26.20
C ALA A 33 -0.42 2.21 26.64
N GLU A 34 -0.45 1.26 25.70
CA GLU A 34 -0.44 -0.19 25.96
C GLU A 34 0.86 -0.85 25.54
N ILE A 35 1.56 -0.28 24.56
CA ILE A 35 2.80 -0.80 24.01
C ILE A 35 3.95 0.20 24.10
N GLU A 36 5.14 -0.33 24.37
CA GLU A 36 6.38 0.41 24.23
C GLU A 36 6.99 0.10 22.86
N GLY A 37 6.70 0.95 21.85
CA GLY A 37 7.09 0.75 20.47
C GLY A 37 8.48 1.31 20.16
N SER A 38 9.42 0.47 19.75
CA SER A 38 10.74 0.84 19.20
C SER A 38 10.81 0.48 17.71
N LEU A 39 11.75 1.08 16.98
CA LEU A 39 11.88 0.89 15.54
C LEU A 39 13.31 0.49 15.14
N VAL A 40 13.42 -0.42 14.18
CA VAL A 40 14.65 -0.66 13.39
C VAL A 40 14.33 -0.42 11.94
N SER A 41 14.95 0.56 11.31
CA SER A 41 14.92 0.73 9.86
C SER A 41 16.23 0.25 9.24
N ILE A 42 16.12 -0.49 8.13
CA ILE A 42 17.24 -1.03 7.38
C ILE A 42 17.22 -0.41 5.99
N ASN A 43 18.38 -0.07 5.45
CA ASN A 43 18.48 0.59 4.14
C ASN A 43 17.83 1.98 4.08
N ASP A 44 17.93 2.72 5.15
CA ASP A 44 17.48 4.12 5.16
C ASP A 44 18.33 4.92 4.17
N LYS A 45 17.67 5.63 3.26
CA LYS A 45 18.34 6.49 2.27
C LYS A 45 18.85 7.81 2.89
N GLU A 46 18.39 8.12 4.08
CA GLU A 46 18.93 9.26 4.83
C GLU A 46 20.32 8.93 5.37
N PRO A 47 21.30 9.83 5.22
CA PRO A 47 22.61 9.63 5.78
C PRO A 47 22.53 9.65 7.31
N GLY A 48 22.76 8.52 7.95
CA GLY A 48 22.79 8.47 9.39
C GLY A 48 22.72 7.05 9.94
N PHE A 49 23.86 6.51 10.33
CA PHE A 49 23.94 5.35 11.20
C PHE A 49 23.61 5.79 12.63
N SER A 50 22.53 5.28 13.21
CA SER A 50 22.19 5.55 14.60
C SER A 50 21.82 4.26 15.33
N LEU A 51 22.59 3.91 16.34
CA LEU A 51 22.27 2.85 17.30
C LEU A 51 21.82 3.43 18.65
N ARG A 52 21.69 4.74 18.77
CA ARG A 52 21.29 5.42 20.01
C ARG A 52 19.77 5.60 20.06
N GLY A 53 19.21 5.60 21.26
CA GLY A 53 17.78 5.81 21.48
C GLY A 53 16.90 4.59 21.18
N ARG A 54 15.58 4.82 21.11
CA ARG A 54 14.57 3.79 20.86
C ARG A 54 14.54 3.36 19.38
N ASP A 55 14.83 4.29 18.48
CA ASP A 55 14.77 4.08 17.04
C ASP A 55 16.18 3.92 16.49
N LYS A 56 16.42 2.83 15.78
CA LYS A 56 17.73 2.48 15.23
C LYS A 56 17.69 2.50 13.71
N ARG A 57 18.71 3.10 13.10
CA ARG A 57 18.89 3.15 11.65
C ARG A 57 20.15 2.40 11.26
N ILE A 58 20.01 1.42 10.37
CA ILE A 58 21.11 0.55 9.95
C ILE A 58 21.19 0.59 8.42
N PRO A 59 22.10 1.39 7.83
CA PRO A 59 22.24 1.45 6.39
C PRO A 59 22.80 0.13 5.83
N LEU A 60 22.34 -0.29 4.66
CA LEU A 60 23.00 -1.31 3.87
C LEU A 60 24.31 -0.74 3.27
N PRO A 61 25.40 -1.48 3.16
CA PRO A 61 25.53 -2.94 3.34
C PRO A 61 25.79 -3.41 4.78
N TYR A 62 25.97 -2.49 5.74
CA TYR A 62 26.32 -2.85 7.13
C TYR A 62 25.26 -3.71 7.82
N GLY A 63 23.99 -3.64 7.37
CA GLY A 63 22.88 -4.39 7.96
C GLY A 63 23.14 -5.90 8.04
N VAL A 64 23.79 -6.49 7.05
CA VAL A 64 24.11 -7.94 7.05
C VAL A 64 25.16 -8.27 8.10
N SER A 65 26.23 -7.47 8.19
CA SER A 65 27.31 -7.66 9.17
C SER A 65 26.85 -7.46 10.62
N LEU A 66 25.82 -6.62 10.82
CA LEU A 66 25.28 -6.33 12.14
C LEU A 66 24.13 -7.25 12.58
N LEU A 67 23.71 -8.21 11.73
CA LEU A 67 22.63 -9.14 12.05
C LEU A 67 22.76 -9.85 13.41
N PRO A 68 23.94 -10.33 13.84
CA PRO A 68 24.08 -10.95 15.17
C PRO A 68 23.75 -9.97 16.30
N LEU A 69 24.26 -8.73 16.22
CA LEU A 69 23.98 -7.67 17.21
C LEU A 69 22.50 -7.30 17.21
N VAL A 70 21.91 -7.13 16.04
CA VAL A 70 20.50 -6.80 15.84
C VAL A 70 19.59 -7.92 16.34
N SER A 71 19.98 -9.19 16.11
CA SER A 71 19.26 -10.35 16.64
C SER A 71 19.29 -10.39 18.18
N SER A 72 20.42 -10.06 18.78
CA SER A 72 20.52 -9.96 20.25
C SER A 72 19.68 -8.80 20.80
N TYR A 73 19.59 -7.69 20.07
CA TYR A 73 18.70 -6.58 20.42
C TYR A 73 17.23 -6.99 20.31
N ALA A 74 16.84 -7.67 19.24
CA ALA A 74 15.50 -8.19 19.03
C ALA A 74 15.01 -9.11 20.17
N ALA A 75 15.92 -9.85 20.79
CA ALA A 75 15.60 -10.75 21.92
C ALA A 75 15.12 -10.01 23.18
N ARG A 76 15.30 -8.70 23.27
CA ARG A 76 14.86 -7.88 24.41
C ARG A 76 13.39 -7.48 24.31
N PHE A 77 12.73 -7.74 23.21
CA PHE A 77 11.35 -7.34 22.95
C PHE A 77 10.41 -8.55 23.04
N ASP A 78 9.23 -8.29 23.51
CA ASP A 78 8.19 -9.30 23.66
C ASP A 78 7.63 -9.70 22.29
N VAL A 79 7.58 -8.74 21.34
CA VAL A 79 7.13 -8.91 19.96
C VAL A 79 8.10 -8.24 18.98
N ASN A 80 8.42 -8.93 17.89
CA ASN A 80 9.15 -8.39 16.76
C ASN A 80 8.25 -8.34 15.54
N HIS A 81 7.83 -7.15 15.09
CA HIS A 81 6.88 -6.96 14.01
C HIS A 81 7.56 -6.40 12.75
N LEU A 82 7.73 -7.25 11.75
CA LEU A 82 8.34 -6.92 10.46
C LEU A 82 7.27 -6.51 9.44
N PHE A 83 7.49 -5.42 8.74
CA PHE A 83 6.72 -4.98 7.59
C PHE A 83 7.54 -5.18 6.31
N ALA A 84 7.23 -6.22 5.54
CA ALA A 84 8.01 -6.61 4.37
C ALA A 84 7.19 -7.39 3.35
N SER A 85 7.85 -7.85 2.28
CA SER A 85 7.26 -8.84 1.37
C SER A 85 7.31 -10.25 1.95
N ALA A 86 6.44 -11.13 1.49
CA ALA A 86 6.48 -12.56 1.84
C ALA A 86 7.77 -13.25 1.38
N GLY A 87 8.43 -12.69 0.36
CA GLY A 87 9.69 -13.19 -0.19
C GLY A 87 10.95 -12.64 0.49
N GLU A 88 10.84 -11.88 1.57
CA GLU A 88 11.96 -11.32 2.30
C GLU A 88 12.79 -12.44 2.97
N ARG A 89 14.10 -12.48 2.72
CA ARG A 89 14.96 -13.63 3.05
C ARG A 89 15.93 -13.42 4.21
N LEU A 90 16.07 -12.20 4.68
CA LEU A 90 17.08 -11.85 5.67
C LEU A 90 16.46 -11.79 7.07
N LEU A 91 15.43 -10.99 7.24
CA LEU A 91 14.82 -10.72 8.53
C LEU A 91 13.75 -11.76 8.88
N THR A 92 12.96 -12.21 7.91
CA THR A 92 11.91 -13.22 8.15
C THR A 92 12.45 -14.51 8.79
N PRO A 93 13.54 -15.14 8.30
CA PRO A 93 14.12 -16.31 8.95
C PRO A 93 14.68 -16.01 10.35
N MET A 94 15.25 -14.83 10.57
CA MET A 94 15.76 -14.41 11.87
C MET A 94 14.62 -14.24 12.88
N LEU A 95 13.58 -13.52 12.50
CA LEU A 95 12.46 -13.17 13.38
C LEU A 95 11.50 -14.35 13.61
N SER A 96 11.42 -15.31 12.68
CA SER A 96 10.65 -16.53 12.87
C SER A 96 11.07 -17.37 14.09
N ARG A 97 12.25 -17.09 14.64
CA ARG A 97 12.81 -17.71 15.86
C ARG A 97 12.71 -16.82 17.10
N ARG A 98 12.03 -15.65 16.99
CA ARG A 98 12.07 -14.57 17.99
C ARG A 98 10.71 -13.91 18.25
N ASN A 99 9.63 -14.66 18.39
CA ASN A 99 8.28 -14.10 18.51
C ASN A 99 7.96 -13.10 17.39
N GLY A 100 8.28 -13.51 16.17
CA GLY A 100 8.14 -12.66 15.00
C GLY A 100 6.72 -12.62 14.46
N ILE A 101 6.28 -11.43 14.09
CA ILE A 101 5.12 -11.16 13.25
C ILE A 101 5.61 -10.64 11.92
N LEU A 102 4.94 -10.98 10.84
CA LEU A 102 5.15 -10.38 9.52
C LEU A 102 3.84 -9.75 9.05
N THR A 103 3.84 -8.44 8.79
CA THR A 103 2.82 -7.82 7.93
C THR A 103 3.30 -7.85 6.49
N ILE A 104 2.54 -8.49 5.60
CA ILE A 104 2.81 -8.53 4.17
C ILE A 104 2.33 -7.21 3.55
N ALA A 105 3.20 -6.22 3.61
CA ALA A 105 2.91 -4.83 3.22
C ALA A 105 3.48 -4.44 1.84
N LYS A 106 4.28 -5.31 1.25
CA LYS A 106 4.94 -5.10 -0.05
C LYS A 106 4.81 -6.35 -0.88
N ASP A 107 4.69 -6.16 -2.17
CA ASP A 107 4.47 -7.18 -3.18
C ASP A 107 3.12 -7.88 -3.07
N THR A 108 2.53 -7.99 -4.21
CA THR A 108 1.44 -8.91 -4.41
C THR A 108 2.02 -10.31 -4.39
N ALA A 109 1.38 -11.15 -3.63
CA ALA A 109 1.72 -12.53 -3.45
C ALA A 109 1.94 -13.27 -4.78
N THR A 110 3.20 -13.49 -5.12
CA THR A 110 3.51 -14.56 -6.06
C THR A 110 3.68 -15.82 -5.24
N LEU A 111 3.01 -16.89 -5.60
CA LEU A 111 3.17 -18.21 -4.96
C LEU A 111 4.66 -18.57 -4.75
N ARG A 112 5.50 -18.24 -5.72
CA ARG A 112 6.96 -18.43 -5.65
C ARG A 112 7.64 -17.66 -4.50
N GLY A 113 7.16 -16.48 -4.15
CA GLY A 113 7.69 -15.69 -3.01
C GLY A 113 7.37 -16.36 -1.67
N PHE A 114 6.14 -16.87 -1.53
CA PHE A 114 5.71 -17.61 -0.35
C PHE A 114 6.43 -18.95 -0.22
N GLU A 115 6.54 -19.72 -1.29
CA GLU A 115 7.24 -21.01 -1.28
C GLU A 115 8.71 -20.90 -0.88
N ARG A 116 9.40 -19.86 -1.34
CA ARG A 116 10.80 -19.62 -0.98
C ARG A 116 11.05 -19.46 0.51
N ASN A 117 10.08 -18.90 1.22
CA ASN A 117 10.15 -18.64 2.68
C ASN A 117 9.27 -19.56 3.50
N ARG A 118 8.71 -20.60 2.90
CA ARG A 118 7.73 -21.49 3.49
C ARG A 118 8.05 -21.87 4.94
N GLU A 119 9.26 -22.37 5.18
CA GLU A 119 9.67 -22.82 6.52
C GLU A 119 9.72 -21.67 7.54
N SER A 120 10.19 -20.50 7.13
CA SER A 120 10.22 -19.33 8.03
C SER A 120 8.83 -18.80 8.30
N LEU A 121 7.97 -18.72 7.27
CA LEU A 121 6.58 -18.27 7.40
C LEU A 121 5.78 -19.18 8.35
N ARG A 122 5.94 -20.50 8.24
CA ARG A 122 5.28 -21.47 9.13
C ARG A 122 5.70 -21.37 10.60
N ARG A 123 6.87 -20.81 10.88
CA ARG A 123 7.40 -20.61 12.23
C ARG A 123 7.05 -19.28 12.86
N LEU A 124 6.56 -18.32 12.08
CA LEU A 124 6.13 -17.04 12.63
C LEU A 124 4.94 -17.24 13.59
N ARG A 125 4.89 -16.41 14.62
CA ARG A 125 3.79 -16.41 15.58
C ARG A 125 2.51 -15.89 14.96
N ALA A 126 2.62 -14.91 14.07
CA ALA A 126 1.50 -14.43 13.28
C ALA A 126 1.97 -13.82 11.94
N ILE A 127 1.07 -13.84 10.97
CA ILE A 127 1.24 -13.18 9.67
C ILE A 127 -0.01 -12.35 9.43
N VAL A 128 0.20 -11.05 9.26
CA VAL A 128 -0.85 -10.10 8.90
C VAL A 128 -0.90 -9.99 7.39
N VAL A 129 -2.08 -10.17 6.82
CA VAL A 129 -2.39 -9.99 5.40
C VAL A 129 -3.46 -8.93 5.24
N GLU A 130 -3.41 -8.19 4.14
CA GLU A 130 -4.42 -7.17 3.81
C GLU A 130 -5.53 -7.68 2.89
N GLY A 131 -5.32 -8.84 2.26
CA GLY A 131 -6.25 -9.45 1.31
C GLY A 131 -6.43 -10.95 1.55
N GLU A 132 -7.62 -11.46 1.26
CA GLU A 132 -8.01 -12.87 1.46
C GLU A 132 -7.13 -13.85 0.68
N ARG A 133 -6.75 -13.47 -0.56
CA ARG A 133 -5.92 -14.29 -1.43
C ARG A 133 -4.56 -14.61 -0.81
N ASP A 134 -3.94 -13.66 -0.11
CA ASP A 134 -2.66 -13.89 0.56
C ASP A 134 -2.83 -14.89 1.71
N GLY A 135 -3.95 -14.81 2.43
CA GLY A 135 -4.32 -15.79 3.45
C GLY A 135 -4.52 -17.19 2.87
N GLU A 136 -5.16 -17.31 1.72
CA GLU A 136 -5.34 -18.58 1.01
C GLU A 136 -4.00 -19.21 0.62
N ILE A 137 -3.08 -18.41 0.06
CA ILE A 137 -1.73 -18.87 -0.30
C ILE A 137 -0.97 -19.33 0.95
N LEU A 138 -1.06 -18.59 2.06
CA LEU A 138 -0.43 -18.99 3.32
C LEU A 138 -0.95 -20.34 3.82
N ARG A 139 -2.26 -20.60 3.75
CA ARG A 139 -2.86 -21.89 4.09
C ARG A 139 -2.33 -23.01 3.18
N GLN A 140 -2.25 -22.77 1.87
CA GLN A 140 -1.74 -23.75 0.89
C GLN A 140 -0.29 -24.15 1.15
N ILE A 141 0.56 -23.24 1.63
CA ILE A 141 1.94 -23.55 2.00
C ILE A 141 2.07 -24.13 3.42
N GLY A 142 0.94 -24.30 4.14
CA GLY A 142 0.88 -24.96 5.45
C GLY A 142 1.11 -24.05 6.65
N VAL A 143 0.87 -22.75 6.54
CA VAL A 143 0.74 -21.86 7.69
C VAL A 143 -0.57 -22.17 8.40
N ARG A 144 -0.54 -22.26 9.72
CA ARG A 144 -1.73 -22.54 10.54
C ARG A 144 -2.72 -21.39 10.48
N ASN A 145 -4.01 -21.70 10.41
CA ASN A 145 -5.05 -20.68 10.26
C ASN A 145 -5.08 -19.67 11.42
N GLU A 146 -4.84 -20.12 12.64
CA GLU A 146 -4.77 -19.26 13.84
C GLU A 146 -3.59 -18.26 13.82
N ASN A 147 -2.59 -18.47 12.97
CA ASN A 147 -1.47 -17.56 12.79
C ASN A 147 -1.69 -16.57 11.64
N ILE A 148 -2.80 -16.64 10.90
CA ILE A 148 -3.11 -15.75 9.77
C ILE A 148 -4.16 -14.74 10.23
N TRP A 149 -3.80 -13.47 10.15
CA TRP A 149 -4.63 -12.34 10.56
C TRP A 149 -4.95 -11.46 9.35
N LEU A 150 -6.23 -11.32 9.04
CA LEU A 150 -6.67 -10.35 8.03
C LEU A 150 -6.87 -8.99 8.71
N ILE A 151 -5.91 -8.10 8.54
CA ILE A 151 -5.97 -6.74 9.08
C ILE A 151 -5.77 -5.76 7.93
N ARG A 152 -6.83 -5.06 7.57
CA ARG A 152 -6.79 -4.02 6.55
C ARG A 152 -6.18 -2.74 7.12
N PRO A 153 -5.53 -1.88 6.29
CA PRO A 153 -4.96 -0.63 6.75
C PRO A 153 -6.03 0.34 7.27
N GLY A 154 -5.68 1.11 8.27
CA GLY A 154 -6.50 2.22 8.74
C GLY A 154 -6.29 3.45 7.86
N VAL A 155 -7.37 3.99 7.30
CA VAL A 155 -7.34 5.20 6.47
C VAL A 155 -8.34 6.21 7.04
N PRO A 156 -7.87 7.36 7.55
CA PRO A 156 -8.78 8.40 8.06
C PRO A 156 -9.58 9.02 6.92
N VAL A 157 -10.87 9.21 7.14
CA VAL A 157 -11.72 9.97 6.21
C VAL A 157 -11.29 11.44 6.25
N ALA A 158 -11.10 12.03 5.08
CA ALA A 158 -10.77 13.44 4.91
C ALA A 158 -12.03 14.29 4.70
N GLU A 159 -11.91 15.61 4.87
CA GLU A 159 -12.94 16.52 4.45
C GLU A 159 -13.11 16.46 2.93
N TYR A 160 -14.33 16.20 2.46
CA TYR A 160 -14.61 16.21 1.03
C TYR A 160 -14.57 17.62 0.46
N ARG A 161 -13.83 17.82 -0.61
CA ARG A 161 -13.80 19.03 -1.41
C ARG A 161 -14.08 18.71 -2.85
N ALA A 162 -15.11 19.37 -3.42
CA ALA A 162 -15.49 19.16 -4.80
C ALA A 162 -14.40 19.70 -5.75
N ALA A 163 -13.93 18.85 -6.66
CA ALA A 163 -13.06 19.30 -7.75
C ALA A 163 -13.83 20.22 -8.69
N ARG A 164 -13.11 21.18 -9.29
CA ARG A 164 -13.68 22.18 -10.21
C ARG A 164 -13.02 22.06 -11.58
N GLY A 165 -13.72 22.53 -12.60
CA GLY A 165 -13.18 22.61 -13.97
C GLY A 165 -13.27 21.30 -14.73
N GLN A 166 -12.24 21.02 -15.53
CA GLN A 166 -12.19 19.85 -16.40
C GLN A 166 -12.17 18.54 -15.61
N PHE A 167 -12.95 17.54 -16.06
CA PHE A 167 -12.97 16.24 -15.39
C PHE A 167 -11.56 15.62 -15.41
N THR A 168 -10.99 15.46 -14.21
CA THR A 168 -9.59 15.05 -14.03
C THR A 168 -9.53 13.71 -13.32
N ILE A 169 -8.76 12.78 -13.86
CA ILE A 169 -8.52 11.44 -13.31
C ILE A 169 -7.07 11.34 -12.85
N LEU A 170 -6.86 10.94 -11.62
CA LEU A 170 -5.56 10.80 -10.97
C LEU A 170 -5.02 9.38 -11.09
N PHE A 171 -3.77 9.25 -11.52
CA PHE A 171 -2.96 8.07 -11.30
C PHE A 171 -1.78 8.42 -10.38
N ALA A 172 -1.74 7.87 -9.16
CA ALA A 172 -0.73 8.16 -8.15
C ALA A 172 -0.03 6.90 -7.64
N SER A 173 0.43 6.05 -8.57
CA SER A 173 1.07 4.78 -8.24
C SER A 173 2.22 4.44 -9.21
N SER A 174 3.22 5.33 -9.27
CA SER A 174 4.36 5.15 -10.16
C SER A 174 5.13 3.85 -9.87
N PRO A 175 5.45 3.04 -10.91
CA PRO A 175 6.20 1.81 -10.75
C PRO A 175 7.68 2.07 -10.39
N MET A 176 8.27 1.09 -9.70
CA MET A 176 9.71 1.08 -9.40
C MET A 176 10.54 0.60 -10.60
N ASN A 177 9.98 -0.28 -11.43
CA ASN A 177 10.66 -0.91 -12.55
C ASN A 177 10.01 -0.52 -13.88
N ALA A 178 10.82 -0.38 -14.93
CA ALA A 178 10.32 -0.10 -16.27
C ALA A 178 9.44 -1.23 -16.85
N SER A 179 9.66 -2.47 -16.42
CA SER A 179 8.83 -3.64 -16.78
C SER A 179 7.39 -3.53 -16.29
N ASP A 180 7.15 -2.75 -15.23
CA ASP A 180 5.83 -2.66 -14.60
C ASP A 180 4.91 -1.64 -15.30
N PHE A 181 5.39 -0.91 -16.31
CA PHE A 181 4.58 0.04 -17.07
C PHE A 181 3.37 -0.64 -17.73
N LEU A 182 3.58 -1.82 -18.32
CA LEU A 182 2.51 -2.61 -18.93
C LEU A 182 1.54 -3.12 -17.85
N SER A 183 2.06 -3.84 -16.87
CA SER A 183 1.21 -4.49 -15.86
C SER A 183 0.42 -3.47 -15.02
N ARG A 184 0.94 -2.26 -14.82
CA ARG A 184 0.24 -1.16 -14.15
C ARG A 184 -0.68 -0.35 -15.06
N GLY A 185 -0.79 -0.70 -16.34
CA GLY A 185 -1.73 -0.11 -17.28
C GLY A 185 -1.39 1.31 -17.72
N ILE A 186 -0.10 1.72 -17.69
CA ILE A 186 0.32 3.07 -18.12
C ILE A 186 -0.03 3.30 -19.60
N TYR A 187 0.27 2.32 -20.46
CA TYR A 187 -0.08 2.38 -21.88
C TYR A 187 -1.58 2.45 -22.10
N LEU A 188 -2.38 1.77 -21.27
CA LEU A 188 -3.84 1.81 -21.33
C LEU A 188 -4.38 3.21 -20.98
N ILE A 189 -3.83 3.87 -19.95
CA ILE A 189 -4.20 5.26 -19.61
C ILE A 189 -3.93 6.18 -20.79
N ILE A 190 -2.73 6.14 -21.38
CA ILE A 190 -2.33 7.00 -22.47
C ILE A 190 -3.18 6.76 -23.74
N ALA A 191 -3.41 5.49 -24.09
CA ALA A 191 -4.27 5.14 -25.22
C ALA A 191 -5.72 5.58 -24.99
N ALA A 192 -6.25 5.49 -23.78
CA ALA A 192 -7.58 5.98 -23.44
C ALA A 192 -7.64 7.53 -23.51
N ALA A 193 -6.60 8.23 -23.07
CA ALA A 193 -6.51 9.68 -23.13
C ALA A 193 -6.67 10.20 -24.57
N ALA A 194 -6.09 9.54 -25.55
CA ALA A 194 -6.24 9.88 -26.97
C ALA A 194 -7.72 9.84 -27.46
N THR A 195 -8.56 9.01 -26.83
CA THR A 195 -10.00 8.88 -27.18
C THR A 195 -10.92 9.78 -26.37
N LEU A 196 -10.37 10.52 -25.38
CA LEU A 196 -11.10 11.32 -24.39
C LEU A 196 -10.50 12.73 -24.23
N PRO A 197 -10.45 13.56 -25.27
CA PRO A 197 -9.74 14.84 -25.22
C PRO A 197 -10.32 15.84 -24.20
N LYS A 198 -11.56 15.64 -23.75
CA LYS A 198 -12.21 16.47 -22.74
C LYS A 198 -11.95 16.00 -21.29
N VAL A 199 -11.25 14.88 -21.09
CA VAL A 199 -10.85 14.35 -19.78
C VAL A 199 -9.36 14.60 -19.59
N ARG A 200 -8.97 15.16 -18.46
CA ARG A 200 -7.57 15.35 -18.10
C ARG A 200 -7.10 14.14 -17.27
N PHE A 201 -5.91 13.66 -17.55
CA PHE A 201 -5.24 12.60 -16.78
C PHE A 201 -4.02 13.22 -16.07
N LEU A 202 -4.03 13.21 -14.74
CA LEU A 202 -2.93 13.66 -13.90
C LEU A 202 -2.15 12.46 -13.36
N LEU A 203 -0.89 12.34 -13.74
CA LEU A 203 0.00 11.28 -13.31
C LEU A 203 0.99 11.83 -12.29
N ILE A 204 0.82 11.49 -11.01
CA ILE A 204 1.81 11.78 -9.98
C ILE A 204 2.93 10.75 -10.09
N TRP A 205 4.13 11.22 -10.39
CA TRP A 205 5.22 10.34 -10.75
C TRP A 205 6.46 10.58 -9.88
N ARG A 206 6.91 9.54 -9.21
CA ARG A 206 8.22 9.55 -8.54
C ARG A 206 9.33 9.50 -9.61
N LYS A 207 10.57 9.79 -9.23
CA LYS A 207 11.69 9.96 -10.16
C LYS A 207 12.05 8.77 -11.07
N HIS A 208 11.54 7.55 -10.74
CA HIS A 208 11.91 6.33 -11.46
C HIS A 208 11.34 6.31 -12.88
N HIS A 209 12.23 6.15 -13.87
CA HIS A 209 11.85 6.03 -15.28
C HIS A 209 10.99 7.18 -15.83
N LEU A 210 11.16 8.40 -15.31
CA LEU A 210 10.40 9.58 -15.74
C LEU A 210 10.58 9.84 -17.24
N ALA A 211 11.82 9.88 -17.74
CA ALA A 211 12.10 10.10 -19.15
C ALA A 211 11.43 9.07 -20.08
N LYS A 212 11.27 7.81 -19.62
CA LYS A 212 10.52 6.80 -20.37
C LYS A 212 9.04 7.18 -20.47
N LEU A 213 8.43 7.62 -19.36
CA LEU A 213 7.03 8.06 -19.35
C LEU A 213 6.81 9.27 -20.26
N GLU A 214 7.66 10.28 -20.14
CA GLU A 214 7.62 11.49 -20.97
C GLU A 214 7.76 11.15 -22.46
N GLY A 215 8.66 10.23 -22.81
CA GLY A 215 8.81 9.73 -24.19
C GLY A 215 7.52 9.08 -24.72
N ILE A 216 6.90 8.20 -23.94
CA ILE A 216 5.65 7.51 -24.31
C ILE A 216 4.50 8.54 -24.52
N VAL A 217 4.38 9.53 -23.63
CA VAL A 217 3.37 10.58 -23.76
C VAL A 217 3.62 11.44 -25.01
N ALA A 218 4.87 11.86 -25.25
CA ALA A 218 5.24 12.64 -26.41
C ALA A 218 5.00 11.88 -27.74
N GLU A 219 5.39 10.61 -27.82
CA GLU A 219 5.17 9.74 -28.98
C GLU A 219 3.68 9.52 -29.28
N SER A 220 2.83 9.50 -28.25
CA SER A 220 1.39 9.33 -28.41
C SER A 220 0.67 10.56 -28.96
N GLY A 221 1.28 11.74 -28.89
CA GLY A 221 0.69 13.00 -29.33
C GLY A 221 -0.49 13.51 -28.48
N VAL A 222 -0.76 12.90 -27.32
CA VAL A 222 -1.85 13.33 -26.44
C VAL A 222 -1.48 14.62 -25.69
N THR A 223 -2.44 15.54 -25.55
CA THR A 223 -2.24 16.83 -24.89
C THR A 223 -2.96 16.94 -23.54
N ASN A 224 -3.74 15.94 -23.17
CA ASN A 224 -4.56 15.90 -21.95
C ASN A 224 -4.00 14.98 -20.86
N VAL A 225 -2.73 14.57 -20.99
CA VAL A 225 -1.96 13.87 -19.97
C VAL A 225 -0.95 14.83 -19.37
N GLU A 226 -1.05 15.06 -18.06
CA GLU A 226 -0.10 15.87 -17.31
C GLU A 226 0.70 14.98 -16.36
N ILE A 227 2.01 15.21 -16.31
CA ILE A 227 2.94 14.51 -15.42
C ILE A 227 3.44 15.50 -14.37
N GLN A 228 3.10 15.23 -13.10
CA GLN A 228 3.68 15.93 -11.97
C GLN A 228 4.74 15.04 -11.32
N SER A 229 6.01 15.39 -11.54
CA SER A 229 7.13 14.57 -11.06
C SER A 229 7.65 15.03 -9.70
N GLY A 230 8.20 14.08 -8.94
CA GLY A 230 8.84 14.34 -7.65
C GLY A 230 8.02 13.86 -6.47
N VAL A 231 8.41 14.31 -5.27
CA VAL A 231 7.66 14.11 -4.05
C VAL A 231 6.63 15.21 -3.93
N VAL A 232 5.39 14.85 -3.71
CA VAL A 232 4.29 15.79 -3.44
C VAL A 232 4.09 15.87 -1.94
N ASP A 233 4.34 17.02 -1.37
CA ASP A 233 4.23 17.23 0.09
C ASP A 233 2.77 17.27 0.54
N ASP A 234 1.89 17.84 -0.28
CA ASP A 234 0.46 17.94 0.00
C ASP A 234 -0.37 17.13 -1.01
N MET A 235 -0.51 15.85 -0.73
CA MET A 235 -1.39 14.96 -1.51
C MET A 235 -2.88 15.29 -1.32
N ALA A 236 -3.28 15.92 -0.22
CA ALA A 236 -4.66 16.32 -0.01
C ALA A 236 -5.08 17.37 -1.05
N ALA A 237 -4.24 18.36 -1.32
CA ALA A 237 -4.48 19.35 -2.39
C ALA A 237 -4.59 18.69 -3.78
N VAL A 238 -3.82 17.64 -4.04
CA VAL A 238 -3.94 16.86 -5.29
C VAL A 238 -5.29 16.17 -5.36
N TYR A 239 -5.71 15.49 -4.29
CA TYR A 239 -7.04 14.85 -4.27
C TYR A 239 -8.17 15.88 -4.41
N ASP A 240 -8.06 17.04 -3.79
CA ASP A 240 -9.06 18.11 -3.92
C ASP A 240 -9.21 18.59 -5.37
N GLY A 241 -8.13 18.60 -6.14
CA GLY A 241 -8.10 19.04 -7.55
C GLY A 241 -8.56 18.01 -8.58
N VAL A 242 -8.88 16.76 -8.17
CA VAL A 242 -9.27 15.69 -9.10
C VAL A 242 -10.66 15.15 -8.83
N HIS A 243 -11.30 14.56 -9.85
CA HIS A 243 -12.65 14.01 -9.75
C HIS A 243 -12.64 12.52 -9.38
N ALA A 244 -11.67 11.77 -9.87
CA ALA A 244 -11.58 10.33 -9.64
C ALA A 244 -10.10 9.89 -9.61
N ALA A 245 -9.85 8.67 -9.12
CA ALA A 245 -8.56 8.04 -9.27
C ALA A 245 -8.68 6.71 -10.04
N ILE A 246 -7.57 6.29 -10.67
CA ILE A 246 -7.54 5.09 -11.50
C ILE A 246 -6.46 4.11 -11.04
N LEU A 247 -6.83 2.82 -11.00
CA LEU A 247 -5.95 1.69 -10.73
C LEU A 247 -6.13 0.64 -11.86
N PRO A 248 -5.47 0.83 -13.01
CA PRO A 248 -5.72 0.05 -14.22
C PRO A 248 -4.82 -1.20 -14.31
N GLY A 249 -4.62 -1.92 -13.21
CA GLY A 249 -3.75 -3.08 -13.19
C GLY A 249 -4.16 -4.18 -14.18
N LEU A 250 -3.20 -4.67 -14.97
CA LEU A 250 -3.42 -5.73 -15.96
C LEU A 250 -3.01 -7.12 -15.46
N GLU A 251 -2.49 -7.20 -14.25
CA GLU A 251 -2.11 -8.43 -13.58
C GLU A 251 -2.47 -8.33 -12.09
N HIS A 252 -2.78 -9.45 -11.44
CA HIS A 252 -3.07 -9.47 -10.00
C HIS A 252 -1.93 -8.93 -9.12
N ARG A 253 -0.69 -8.98 -9.62
CA ARG A 253 0.50 -8.47 -8.92
C ARG A 253 0.79 -6.99 -9.17
N SER A 254 -0.01 -6.31 -9.99
CA SER A 254 0.25 -4.89 -10.35
C SER A 254 0.14 -3.96 -9.16
N PHE A 255 -0.72 -4.29 -8.21
CA PHE A 255 -0.95 -3.53 -6.99
C PHE A 255 -1.02 -4.45 -5.78
N ILE A 256 -0.67 -3.93 -4.60
CA ILE A 256 -0.92 -4.60 -3.33
C ILE A 256 -2.43 -4.76 -3.10
N PRO A 257 -2.88 -5.68 -2.23
CA PRO A 257 -4.31 -5.93 -2.01
C PRO A 257 -5.11 -4.68 -1.66
N CYS A 258 -4.55 -3.79 -0.85
CA CYS A 258 -5.14 -2.52 -0.43
C CYS A 258 -4.31 -1.33 -0.94
N PRO A 259 -4.45 -0.92 -2.22
CA PRO A 259 -3.64 0.14 -2.83
C PRO A 259 -3.87 1.48 -2.14
N ARG A 260 -2.86 1.99 -1.42
CA ARG A 260 -3.00 3.18 -0.57
C ARG A 260 -3.48 4.43 -1.33
N SER A 261 -2.97 4.67 -2.54
CA SER A 261 -3.43 5.80 -3.36
C SER A 261 -4.92 5.73 -3.72
N GLY A 262 -5.44 4.52 -3.93
CA GLY A 262 -6.87 4.31 -4.15
C GLY A 262 -7.69 4.53 -2.86
N LEU A 263 -7.22 3.99 -1.75
CA LEU A 263 -7.91 4.18 -0.45
C LEU A 263 -7.91 5.64 -0.02
N GLU A 264 -6.78 6.35 -0.19
CA GLU A 264 -6.69 7.79 0.08
C GLU A 264 -7.63 8.58 -0.83
N ALA A 265 -7.74 8.23 -2.14
CA ALA A 265 -8.69 8.86 -3.04
C ALA A 265 -10.14 8.70 -2.56
N LEU A 266 -10.53 7.48 -2.19
CA LEU A 266 -11.87 7.21 -1.63
C LEU A 266 -12.11 7.99 -0.33
N ALA A 267 -11.09 8.09 0.54
CA ALA A 267 -11.16 8.86 1.78
C ALA A 267 -11.40 10.36 1.54
N HIS A 268 -10.89 10.90 0.42
CA HIS A 268 -11.13 12.26 -0.05
C HIS A 268 -12.42 12.41 -0.89
N GLY A 269 -13.28 11.40 -0.91
CA GLY A 269 -14.53 11.45 -1.66
C GLY A 269 -14.36 11.31 -3.17
N LYS A 270 -13.26 10.68 -3.65
CA LYS A 270 -12.98 10.50 -5.08
C LYS A 270 -13.24 9.06 -5.48
N PRO A 271 -14.24 8.79 -6.34
CA PRO A 271 -14.54 7.45 -6.82
C PRO A 271 -13.38 6.83 -7.58
N LEU A 272 -13.32 5.49 -7.59
CA LEU A 272 -12.27 4.75 -8.29
C LEU A 272 -12.74 4.20 -9.64
N LEU A 273 -11.79 4.20 -10.57
CA LEU A 273 -11.81 3.40 -11.78
C LEU A 273 -10.82 2.23 -11.60
N LEU A 274 -11.32 1.00 -11.62
CA LEU A 274 -10.51 -0.18 -11.29
C LEU A 274 -10.61 -1.24 -12.37
N SER A 275 -9.49 -1.90 -12.66
CA SER A 275 -9.58 -3.19 -13.36
C SER A 275 -10.09 -4.28 -12.41
N PRO A 276 -10.70 -5.36 -12.91
CA PRO A 276 -11.21 -6.46 -12.08
C PRO A 276 -10.09 -7.25 -11.37
N LEU A 277 -8.83 -7.01 -11.74
CA LEU A 277 -7.67 -7.70 -11.17
C LEU A 277 -7.16 -7.04 -9.86
N ILE A 278 -7.73 -5.90 -9.48
CA ILE A 278 -7.43 -5.22 -8.22
C ILE A 278 -8.25 -5.86 -7.10
N ALA A 279 -7.61 -6.26 -6.02
CA ALA A 279 -8.25 -7.06 -4.97
C ALA A 279 -9.48 -6.39 -4.33
N ILE A 280 -9.50 -5.07 -4.20
CA ILE A 280 -10.66 -4.32 -3.67
C ILE A 280 -11.75 -4.05 -4.71
N ALA A 281 -11.55 -4.37 -6.00
CA ALA A 281 -12.47 -3.99 -7.06
C ALA A 281 -13.90 -4.53 -6.86
N PRO A 282 -14.12 -5.81 -6.47
CA PRO A 282 -15.47 -6.32 -6.21
C PRO A 282 -16.19 -5.55 -5.10
N ALA A 283 -15.50 -5.27 -4.00
CA ALA A 283 -16.08 -4.57 -2.85
C ALA A 283 -16.37 -3.10 -3.15
N VAL A 284 -15.50 -2.42 -3.91
CA VAL A 284 -15.72 -1.04 -4.36
C VAL A 284 -16.92 -0.96 -5.32
N ALA A 285 -17.07 -1.93 -6.23
CA ALA A 285 -18.21 -2.00 -7.13
C ALA A 285 -19.52 -2.27 -6.37
N GLN A 286 -19.51 -3.21 -5.42
CA GLN A 286 -20.68 -3.53 -4.60
C GLN A 286 -21.15 -2.36 -3.74
N ALA A 287 -20.21 -1.52 -3.29
CA ALA A 287 -20.49 -0.32 -2.51
C ALA A 287 -20.87 0.91 -3.37
N ASP A 288 -20.89 0.78 -4.70
CA ASP A 288 -21.01 1.90 -5.64
C ASP A 288 -20.03 3.06 -5.33
N ALA A 289 -18.83 2.74 -4.88
CA ALA A 289 -17.77 3.71 -4.60
C ALA A 289 -16.80 3.89 -5.79
N GLY A 290 -17.10 3.28 -6.93
CA GLY A 290 -16.31 3.35 -8.15
C GLY A 290 -16.85 2.42 -9.25
N VAL A 291 -16.17 2.43 -10.39
CA VAL A 291 -16.55 1.64 -11.56
C VAL A 291 -15.44 0.64 -11.89
N VAL A 292 -15.78 -0.64 -11.96
CA VAL A 292 -14.90 -1.68 -12.48
C VAL A 292 -15.02 -1.74 -14.00
N PHE A 293 -13.90 -1.74 -14.71
CA PHE A 293 -13.87 -1.72 -16.16
C PHE A 293 -13.08 -2.91 -16.73
N GLU A 294 -13.48 -3.38 -17.89
CA GLU A 294 -12.66 -4.32 -18.66
C GLU A 294 -11.33 -3.65 -19.04
N PRO A 295 -10.17 -4.34 -18.89
CA PRO A 295 -8.85 -3.75 -19.17
C PRO A 295 -8.59 -3.55 -20.67
N SER A 296 -9.38 -2.71 -21.28
CA SER A 296 -9.30 -2.28 -22.69
C SER A 296 -9.57 -0.78 -22.79
N VAL A 297 -9.14 -0.15 -23.88
CA VAL A 297 -9.42 1.27 -24.15
C VAL A 297 -10.92 1.54 -24.18
N ALA A 298 -11.67 0.67 -24.83
CA ALA A 298 -13.13 0.79 -24.94
C ALA A 298 -13.80 0.63 -23.55
N GLY A 299 -13.38 -0.37 -22.76
CA GLY A 299 -13.88 -0.59 -21.40
C GLY A 299 -13.59 0.56 -20.47
N LEU A 300 -12.36 1.07 -20.47
CA LEU A 300 -12.00 2.24 -19.67
C LEU A 300 -12.77 3.50 -20.09
N LYS A 301 -12.90 3.74 -21.38
CA LYS A 301 -13.71 4.86 -21.90
C LYS A 301 -15.17 4.77 -21.44
N ALA A 302 -15.79 3.61 -21.57
CA ALA A 302 -17.17 3.40 -21.13
C ALA A 302 -17.34 3.63 -19.62
N ALA A 303 -16.38 3.14 -18.81
CA ALA A 303 -16.39 3.35 -17.36
C ALA A 303 -16.25 4.82 -16.96
N ILE A 304 -15.38 5.58 -17.65
CA ILE A 304 -15.23 7.02 -17.42
C ILE A 304 -16.53 7.76 -17.74
N ILE A 305 -17.18 7.45 -18.87
CA ILE A 305 -18.45 8.08 -19.26
C ILE A 305 -19.52 7.75 -18.20
N ARG A 306 -19.63 6.48 -17.80
CA ARG A 306 -20.56 6.05 -16.74
C ARG A 306 -20.32 6.80 -15.45
N LEU A 307 -19.05 6.91 -15.03
CA LEU A 307 -18.68 7.63 -13.82
C LEU A 307 -19.05 9.12 -13.89
N GLN A 308 -18.89 9.75 -15.05
CA GLN A 308 -19.26 11.15 -15.24
C GLN A 308 -20.77 11.39 -15.14
N VAL A 309 -21.59 10.48 -15.70
CA VAL A 309 -23.05 10.56 -15.67
C VAL A 309 -23.59 10.43 -14.24
N ASP A 310 -23.08 9.45 -13.48
CA ASP A 310 -23.58 9.13 -12.14
C ASP A 310 -22.63 9.61 -11.03
N TYR A 311 -21.82 10.63 -11.30
CA TYR A 311 -20.71 11.05 -10.42
C TYR A 311 -21.12 11.25 -8.97
N ALA A 312 -22.22 11.99 -8.73
CA ALA A 312 -22.67 12.30 -7.38
C ALA A 312 -23.06 11.05 -6.57
N ALA A 313 -23.62 10.05 -7.23
CA ALA A 313 -23.99 8.78 -6.58
C ALA A 313 -22.74 8.00 -6.16
N TYR A 314 -21.75 7.86 -7.06
CA TYR A 314 -20.49 7.20 -6.72
C TYR A 314 -19.73 7.95 -5.61
N GLN A 315 -19.65 9.27 -5.73
CA GLN A 315 -18.95 10.12 -4.76
C GLN A 315 -19.52 9.99 -3.35
N ALA A 316 -20.85 9.99 -3.20
CA ALA A 316 -21.52 9.88 -1.90
C ALA A 316 -21.19 8.59 -1.14
N ASN A 317 -20.82 7.53 -1.84
CA ASN A 317 -20.55 6.22 -1.25
C ASN A 317 -19.07 6.01 -0.85
N THR A 318 -18.16 6.83 -1.37
CA THR A 318 -16.70 6.63 -1.19
C THR A 318 -16.27 6.65 0.27
N GLN A 319 -16.64 7.69 0.99
CA GLN A 319 -16.24 7.89 2.39
C GLN A 319 -16.94 6.91 3.34
N ARG A 320 -18.19 6.55 3.04
CA ARG A 320 -18.89 5.49 3.77
C ARG A 320 -18.15 4.17 3.63
N TYR A 321 -17.77 3.79 2.41
CA TYR A 321 -16.98 2.58 2.15
C TYR A 321 -15.66 2.55 2.94
N ILE A 322 -14.93 3.67 3.00
CA ILE A 322 -13.71 3.79 3.79
C ILE A 322 -14.00 3.63 5.29
N SER A 323 -15.00 4.32 5.82
CA SER A 323 -15.35 4.26 7.24
C SER A 323 -15.70 2.84 7.71
N GLU A 324 -16.42 2.10 6.86
CA GLU A 324 -16.90 0.75 7.18
C GLU A 324 -15.79 -0.31 7.04
N ASN A 325 -14.88 -0.16 6.07
CA ASN A 325 -13.94 -1.22 5.70
C ASN A 325 -12.48 -0.95 6.07
N PHE A 326 -12.11 0.32 6.30
CA PHE A 326 -10.73 0.76 6.53
C PHE A 326 -10.61 1.73 7.71
N SER A 327 -11.44 1.56 8.71
CA SER A 327 -11.45 2.41 9.92
C SER A 327 -10.11 2.33 10.66
N PRO A 328 -9.47 3.48 11.00
CA PRO A 328 -8.28 3.50 11.84
C PRO A 328 -8.49 2.85 13.22
N SER A 329 -9.65 3.01 13.82
CA SER A 329 -9.96 2.39 15.13
C SER A 329 -10.02 0.86 15.04
N THR A 330 -10.65 0.31 13.99
CA THR A 330 -10.69 -1.14 13.74
C THR A 330 -9.28 -1.69 13.47
N HIS A 331 -8.48 -0.99 12.68
CA HIS A 331 -7.09 -1.36 12.44
C HIS A 331 -6.26 -1.46 13.73
N LEU A 332 -6.37 -0.44 14.59
CA LEU A 332 -5.68 -0.42 15.88
C LEU A 332 -6.19 -1.52 16.82
N GLU A 333 -7.49 -1.74 16.87
CA GLU A 333 -8.10 -2.76 17.72
C GLU A 333 -7.66 -4.17 17.33
N LEU A 334 -7.65 -4.50 16.04
CA LEU A 334 -7.18 -5.81 15.56
C LEU A 334 -5.69 -6.03 15.85
N HIS A 335 -4.86 -5.00 15.73
CA HIS A 335 -3.45 -5.10 16.13
C HIS A 335 -3.29 -5.22 17.66
N ARG A 336 -4.13 -4.57 18.45
CA ARG A 336 -4.16 -4.74 19.91
C ARG A 336 -4.46 -6.19 20.27
N GLN A 337 -5.51 -6.78 19.67
CA GLN A 337 -5.88 -8.18 19.88
C GLN A 337 -4.75 -9.11 19.47
N LEU A 338 -4.18 -8.91 18.29
CA LEU A 338 -3.03 -9.67 17.82
C LEU A 338 -1.87 -9.64 18.83
N TYR A 339 -1.48 -8.47 19.32
CA TYR A 339 -0.37 -8.36 20.26
C TYR A 339 -0.70 -9.00 21.62
N GLN A 340 -1.95 -8.96 22.06
CA GLN A 340 -2.39 -9.61 23.30
C GLN A 340 -2.30 -11.14 23.23
N THR A 341 -2.55 -11.76 22.06
CA THR A 341 -2.39 -13.21 21.89
C THR A 341 -0.95 -13.70 21.98
N LEU A 342 0.02 -12.79 21.94
CA LEU A 342 1.45 -13.11 21.96
C LEU A 342 2.13 -12.86 23.33
N ARG A 343 1.36 -12.40 24.30
CA ARG A 343 1.77 -12.33 25.71
C ARG A 343 1.75 -13.73 26.34
#